data_6b1d6e50f186462998316149b0722b82
#
_entry.id   6b1d6e50f186462998316149b0722b82
#
_cell.length_a   1.000
_cell.length_b   1.000
_cell.length_c   1.000
_cell.angle_alpha   90.00
_cell.angle_beta   90.00
_cell.angle_gamma   90.00
#
_symmetry.space_group_name_H-M   'P 1'
#
loop_
_entity.id
_entity.type
_entity.pdbx_description
1 polymer ?
#
loop_
_entity_poly.entity_id
_entity_poly.type
_entity_poly.pdbx_seq_one_letter_code
_entity_poly.pdbx_strand_id
1 'polypeptide(L)'
;MQITAVEPFILHLPLTAASISDSTHSITRWGVVGARIEVEGGDGAGGLTGWGFTGTHAHAPSDRLITACIRDCYAPLLLGQDARDRQRLWTRLARDPALQWVGRAGITQLALAAVDVALWDLGAKAAGLPLWRYLGGATSEVEAYNTDVGWLSIPDDALVAGCRRAVEEEGFRFLKLKVGRADPRDDVLRLRAVRAALGDGVRLAVDGNGRWDLPTCLRFASMAEDLHLVWFEEPLWYDDVTSHRRLAEATTIPIALGEQLYTKEAFAAFLDAGAVHWVQPDVTRLGGVTEFIEVAHLAHAHRLPVAPHAGEMSQVHLHLALWHPATTVLEYIPWIRDHFEDGIRVEDGRYLPPEQPGAGTTPQAASLSRFKINC
;
A
#
# COMPACT_ATOMS: atom_id res chain seq x y z
N MET A 1 29.46 3.18 -1.63
CA MET A 1 28.54 2.01 -1.57
C MET A 1 28.23 1.62 -3.02
N GLN A 2 29.22 1.00 -3.70
CA GLN A 2 29.07 0.61 -5.09
C GLN A 2 28.15 -0.60 -5.19
N ILE A 3 27.14 -0.55 -6.06
CA ILE A 3 26.21 -1.64 -6.31
C ILE A 3 26.91 -2.75 -7.10
N THR A 4 26.96 -3.96 -6.53
CA THR A 4 27.65 -5.12 -7.09
C THR A 4 26.68 -6.17 -7.65
N ALA A 5 25.45 -6.24 -7.13
CA ALA A 5 24.40 -7.13 -7.65
C ALA A 5 23.02 -6.51 -7.51
N VAL A 6 22.14 -6.84 -8.47
CA VAL A 6 20.69 -6.54 -8.45
C VAL A 6 19.98 -7.80 -8.92
N GLU A 7 19.33 -8.50 -7.98
CA GLU A 7 18.70 -9.79 -8.23
C GLU A 7 17.19 -9.71 -7.97
N PRO A 8 16.35 -9.99 -8.97
CA PRO A 8 14.92 -10.08 -8.75
C PRO A 8 14.53 -11.37 -8.05
N PHE A 9 13.41 -11.34 -7.33
CA PHE A 9 12.81 -12.52 -6.71
C PHE A 9 11.29 -12.49 -6.76
N ILE A 10 10.66 -13.67 -6.67
CA ILE A 10 9.21 -13.82 -6.58
C ILE A 10 8.92 -14.80 -5.44
N LEU A 11 8.00 -14.41 -4.53
CA LEU A 11 7.43 -15.29 -3.52
C LEU A 11 5.93 -15.37 -3.71
N HIS A 12 5.34 -16.56 -3.65
CA HIS A 12 3.90 -16.77 -3.60
C HIS A 12 3.51 -17.25 -2.20
N LEU A 13 3.10 -16.31 -1.36
CA LEU A 13 2.81 -16.54 0.05
C LEU A 13 1.36 -17.01 0.23
N PRO A 14 1.09 -18.01 1.09
CA PRO A 14 -0.26 -18.40 1.44
C PRO A 14 -0.93 -17.30 2.27
N LEU A 15 -2.24 -17.12 2.09
CA LEU A 15 -3.04 -16.30 3.00
C LEU A 15 -3.37 -17.09 4.28
N THR A 16 -3.68 -16.36 5.35
CA THR A 16 -4.19 -16.96 6.59
C THR A 16 -5.59 -17.54 6.42
N ALA A 17 -6.42 -16.93 5.57
CA ALA A 17 -7.72 -17.45 5.14
C ALA A 17 -7.59 -18.32 3.87
N ALA A 18 -8.53 -19.23 3.63
CA ALA A 18 -8.54 -20.08 2.44
C ALA A 18 -8.66 -19.25 1.13
N SER A 19 -9.49 -18.21 1.16
CA SER A 19 -9.63 -17.21 0.10
C SER A 19 -10.33 -15.99 0.67
N ILE A 20 -10.06 -14.85 0.07
CA ILE A 20 -10.76 -13.59 0.33
C ILE A 20 -11.25 -13.01 -0.98
N SER A 21 -12.28 -12.16 -0.93
CA SER A 21 -12.69 -11.39 -2.09
C SER A 21 -13.16 -9.99 -1.72
N ASP A 22 -12.84 -9.07 -2.61
CA ASP A 22 -13.47 -7.76 -2.75
C ASP A 22 -14.49 -7.78 -3.91
N SER A 23 -14.85 -6.62 -4.46
CA SER A 23 -15.83 -6.49 -5.54
C SER A 23 -15.28 -6.90 -6.92
N THR A 24 -13.96 -7.00 -7.08
CA THR A 24 -13.25 -7.20 -8.35
C THR A 24 -12.29 -8.38 -8.34
N HIS A 25 -11.80 -8.81 -7.17
CA HIS A 25 -10.79 -9.84 -7.02
C HIS A 25 -11.23 -10.99 -6.12
N SER A 26 -10.66 -12.17 -6.37
CA SER A 26 -10.68 -13.32 -5.47
C SER A 26 -9.25 -13.85 -5.35
N ILE A 27 -8.72 -13.84 -4.14
CA ILE A 27 -7.31 -14.06 -3.86
C ILE A 27 -7.15 -15.27 -2.94
N THR A 28 -6.24 -16.17 -3.29
CA THR A 28 -5.89 -17.36 -2.48
C THR A 28 -4.44 -17.35 -2.01
N ARG A 29 -3.60 -16.52 -2.66
CA ARG A 29 -2.18 -16.31 -2.34
C ARG A 29 -1.82 -14.88 -2.63
N TRP A 30 -0.83 -14.37 -1.90
CA TRP A 30 -0.25 -13.08 -2.18
C TRP A 30 1.12 -13.20 -2.84
N GLY A 31 1.34 -12.44 -3.91
CA GLY A 31 2.61 -12.37 -4.62
C GLY A 31 3.47 -11.24 -4.07
N VAL A 32 4.71 -11.56 -3.70
CA VAL A 32 5.76 -10.58 -3.38
C VAL A 32 6.80 -10.66 -4.47
N VAL A 33 6.89 -9.59 -5.27
CA VAL A 33 7.84 -9.50 -6.39
C VAL A 33 8.84 -8.40 -6.07
N GLY A 34 10.13 -8.71 -6.02
CA GLY A 34 11.08 -7.77 -5.48
C GLY A 34 12.45 -7.75 -6.12
N ALA A 35 13.28 -6.88 -5.56
CA ALA A 35 14.69 -6.74 -5.86
C ALA A 35 15.53 -6.88 -4.58
N ARG A 36 16.60 -7.63 -4.67
CA ARG A 36 17.71 -7.73 -3.71
C ARG A 36 18.89 -6.99 -4.31
N ILE A 37 19.40 -5.99 -3.61
CA ILE A 37 20.53 -5.16 -4.06
C ILE A 37 21.71 -5.35 -3.08
N GLU A 38 22.86 -5.72 -3.60
CA GLU A 38 24.10 -5.84 -2.82
C GLU A 38 25.04 -4.68 -3.14
N VAL A 39 25.75 -4.23 -2.11
CA VAL A 39 26.84 -3.25 -2.25
C VAL A 39 28.11 -3.75 -1.62
N GLU A 40 29.25 -3.30 -2.14
CA GLU A 40 30.54 -3.56 -1.51
C GLU A 40 30.58 -2.99 -0.09
N GLY A 41 31.15 -3.76 0.84
CA GLY A 41 31.50 -3.28 2.17
C GLY A 41 32.63 -2.26 2.09
N GLY A 42 32.49 -1.12 2.78
CA GLY A 42 33.62 -0.22 3.00
C GLY A 42 34.60 -0.80 4.00
N ASP A 43 35.91 -0.60 3.78
CA ASP A 43 37.01 -0.88 4.72
C ASP A 43 37.05 -2.29 5.39
N GLY A 44 36.70 -3.34 4.63
CA GLY A 44 36.78 -4.73 5.10
C GLY A 44 35.59 -5.23 5.91
N ALA A 45 34.53 -4.44 6.06
CA ALA A 45 33.22 -4.89 6.52
C ALA A 45 32.51 -5.68 5.41
N GLY A 46 31.76 -6.73 5.77
CA GLY A 46 30.92 -7.48 4.82
C GLY A 46 29.96 -6.55 4.08
N GLY A 47 29.60 -6.88 2.84
CA GLY A 47 28.68 -6.08 2.04
C GLY A 47 27.30 -5.97 2.70
N LEU A 48 26.59 -4.85 2.44
CA LEU A 48 25.22 -4.66 2.87
C LEU A 48 24.25 -5.11 1.78
N THR A 49 23.07 -5.57 2.19
CA THR A 49 22.00 -6.00 1.29
C THR A 49 20.73 -5.21 1.59
N GLY A 50 20.18 -4.57 0.57
CA GLY A 50 18.86 -3.96 0.60
C GLY A 50 17.82 -4.85 -0.08
N TRP A 51 16.60 -4.84 0.47
CA TRP A 51 15.46 -5.58 -0.05
C TRP A 51 14.30 -4.63 -0.29
N GLY A 52 13.63 -4.80 -1.42
CA GLY A 52 12.42 -4.07 -1.72
C GLY A 52 11.48 -4.91 -2.59
N PHE A 53 10.20 -4.61 -2.54
CA PHE A 53 9.20 -5.42 -3.24
C PHE A 53 7.96 -4.60 -3.60
N THR A 54 7.15 -5.18 -4.49
CA THR A 54 5.78 -4.81 -4.80
C THR A 54 4.84 -6.00 -4.59
N GLY A 55 3.54 -5.72 -4.43
CA GLY A 55 2.50 -6.72 -4.23
C GLY A 55 1.77 -7.10 -5.52
N THR A 56 1.40 -8.37 -5.63
CA THR A 56 0.57 -8.92 -6.72
C THR A 56 -0.39 -9.97 -6.18
N HIS A 57 -1.32 -10.42 -7.03
CA HIS A 57 -2.23 -11.52 -6.73
C HIS A 57 -1.62 -12.91 -7.03
N ALA A 58 -0.29 -13.07 -6.89
CA ALA A 58 0.45 -14.31 -7.13
C ALA A 58 0.20 -14.90 -8.53
N HIS A 59 0.11 -14.03 -9.57
CA HIS A 59 -0.03 -14.45 -10.95
C HIS A 59 1.35 -14.52 -11.60
N ALA A 60 1.95 -15.71 -11.63
CA ALA A 60 3.31 -15.94 -12.11
C ALA A 60 3.65 -15.33 -13.48
N PRO A 61 2.76 -15.31 -14.50
CA PRO A 61 3.06 -14.63 -15.75
C PRO A 61 3.29 -13.12 -15.62
N SER A 62 2.43 -12.39 -14.88
CA SER A 62 2.62 -10.94 -14.67
C SER A 62 3.80 -10.65 -13.73
N ASP A 63 4.05 -11.50 -12.73
CA ASP A 63 5.15 -11.35 -11.80
C ASP A 63 6.50 -11.45 -12.53
N ARG A 64 6.59 -12.35 -13.52
CA ARG A 64 7.77 -12.46 -14.38
C ARG A 64 8.01 -11.25 -15.28
N LEU A 65 6.97 -10.51 -15.67
CA LEU A 65 7.16 -9.25 -16.41
C LEU A 65 7.81 -8.18 -15.52
N ILE A 66 7.43 -8.14 -14.24
CA ILE A 66 8.05 -7.22 -13.26
C ILE A 66 9.51 -7.61 -13.04
N THR A 67 9.80 -8.90 -12.81
CA THR A 67 11.19 -9.35 -12.62
C THR A 67 12.04 -9.20 -13.89
N ALA A 68 11.48 -9.38 -15.07
CA ALA A 68 12.17 -9.10 -16.33
C ALA A 68 12.52 -7.61 -16.45
N CYS A 69 11.61 -6.71 -16.09
CA CYS A 69 11.88 -5.27 -16.06
C CYS A 69 13.04 -4.94 -15.08
N ILE A 70 13.04 -5.53 -13.89
CA ILE A 70 14.14 -5.35 -12.92
C ILE A 70 15.46 -5.86 -13.50
N ARG A 71 15.48 -7.11 -13.99
CA ARG A 71 16.70 -7.81 -14.42
C ARG A 71 17.30 -7.24 -15.68
N ASP A 72 16.46 -7.03 -16.71
CA ASP A 72 16.92 -6.76 -18.07
C ASP A 72 17.01 -5.25 -18.35
N CYS A 73 16.23 -4.42 -17.62
CA CYS A 73 16.18 -2.99 -17.86
C CYS A 73 16.83 -2.17 -16.73
N TYR A 74 16.49 -2.43 -15.45
CA TYR A 74 16.98 -1.60 -14.36
C TYR A 74 18.35 -2.03 -13.81
N ALA A 75 18.60 -3.33 -13.65
CA ALA A 75 19.86 -3.82 -13.11
C ALA A 75 21.10 -3.34 -13.91
N PRO A 76 21.11 -3.35 -15.26
CA PRO A 76 22.26 -2.82 -16.03
C PRO A 76 22.54 -1.33 -15.79
N LEU A 77 21.51 -0.54 -15.45
CA LEU A 77 21.64 0.87 -15.18
C LEU A 77 22.16 1.15 -13.75
N LEU A 78 22.01 0.20 -12.84
CA LEU A 78 22.37 0.32 -11.42
C LEU A 78 23.76 -0.23 -11.11
N LEU A 79 24.17 -1.30 -11.77
CA LEU A 79 25.48 -1.94 -11.51
C LEU A 79 26.62 -0.93 -11.63
N GLY A 80 27.53 -0.94 -10.63
CA GLY A 80 28.65 -0.04 -10.53
C GLY A 80 28.32 1.39 -10.08
N GLN A 81 27.05 1.72 -9.87
CA GLN A 81 26.64 3.04 -9.37
C GLN A 81 26.75 3.10 -7.83
N ASP A 82 26.81 4.31 -7.29
CA ASP A 82 26.75 4.51 -5.84
C ASP A 82 25.29 4.51 -5.34
N ALA A 83 24.96 3.56 -4.48
CA ALA A 83 23.61 3.41 -3.92
C ALA A 83 23.18 4.60 -3.05
N ARG A 84 24.08 5.50 -2.65
CA ARG A 84 23.74 6.72 -1.91
C ARG A 84 23.06 7.78 -2.78
N ASP A 85 23.25 7.73 -4.09
CA ASP A 85 22.71 8.70 -5.06
C ASP A 85 21.25 8.37 -5.44
N ARG A 86 20.40 7.98 -4.49
CA ARG A 86 19.05 7.46 -4.73
C ARG A 86 18.21 8.31 -5.67
N GLN A 87 18.15 9.61 -5.44
CA GLN A 87 17.37 10.53 -6.28
C GLN A 87 17.85 10.53 -7.74
N ARG A 88 19.16 10.52 -7.97
CA ARG A 88 19.75 10.43 -9.31
C ARG A 88 19.43 9.09 -9.96
N LEU A 89 19.58 8.00 -9.22
CA LEU A 89 19.28 6.64 -9.70
C LEU A 89 17.80 6.51 -10.02
N TRP A 90 16.92 6.91 -9.12
CA TRP A 90 15.47 6.90 -9.35
C TRP A 90 15.12 7.68 -10.64
N THR A 91 15.61 8.92 -10.78
CA THR A 91 15.37 9.74 -11.97
C THR A 91 15.86 9.07 -13.26
N ARG A 92 17.02 8.42 -13.20
CA ARG A 92 17.58 7.68 -14.34
C ARG A 92 16.69 6.50 -14.74
N LEU A 93 16.17 5.75 -13.77
CA LEU A 93 15.30 4.60 -14.04
C LEU A 93 13.91 5.04 -14.52
N ALA A 94 13.28 5.99 -13.83
CA ALA A 94 11.95 6.49 -14.17
C ALA A 94 11.90 7.21 -15.52
N ARG A 95 13.02 7.80 -15.97
CA ARG A 95 13.13 8.56 -17.21
C ARG A 95 14.00 7.88 -18.27
N ASP A 96 14.26 6.56 -18.13
CA ASP A 96 14.92 5.82 -19.19
C ASP A 96 14.14 5.96 -20.50
N PRO A 97 14.77 6.42 -21.61
CA PRO A 97 14.04 6.74 -22.84
C PRO A 97 13.30 5.56 -23.46
N ALA A 98 13.84 4.35 -23.35
CA ALA A 98 13.20 3.16 -23.89
C ALA A 98 11.99 2.72 -23.05
N LEU A 99 12.14 2.74 -21.73
CA LEU A 99 11.07 2.31 -20.81
C LEU A 99 9.92 3.30 -20.77
N GLN A 100 10.19 4.61 -20.67
CA GLN A 100 9.11 5.62 -20.64
C GLN A 100 8.31 5.65 -21.95
N TRP A 101 8.89 5.20 -23.05
CA TRP A 101 8.18 5.10 -24.34
C TRP A 101 7.13 3.98 -24.33
N VAL A 102 7.40 2.87 -23.64
CA VAL A 102 6.53 1.69 -23.62
C VAL A 102 5.63 1.62 -22.37
N GLY A 103 5.98 2.31 -21.29
CA GLY A 103 5.16 2.30 -20.08
C GLY A 103 5.62 3.31 -19.01
N ARG A 104 4.65 4.05 -18.41
CA ARG A 104 4.85 4.96 -17.29
C ARG A 104 3.91 4.65 -16.12
N ALA A 105 3.31 3.46 -16.13
CA ALA A 105 2.40 2.95 -15.11
C ALA A 105 2.46 1.43 -15.08
N GLY A 106 1.85 0.80 -14.09
CA GLY A 106 1.80 -0.65 -13.97
C GLY A 106 3.18 -1.27 -13.84
N ILE A 107 3.54 -2.22 -14.71
CA ILE A 107 4.74 -3.08 -14.60
C ILE A 107 6.03 -2.27 -14.35
N THR A 108 6.24 -1.19 -15.08
CA THR A 108 7.47 -0.37 -14.93
C THR A 108 7.51 0.31 -13.57
N GLN A 109 6.39 0.83 -13.07
CA GLN A 109 6.34 1.48 -11.76
C GLN A 109 6.41 0.47 -10.60
N LEU A 110 5.80 -0.69 -10.73
CA LEU A 110 5.93 -1.79 -9.76
C LEU A 110 7.39 -2.26 -9.64
N ALA A 111 8.07 -2.42 -10.79
CA ALA A 111 9.50 -2.76 -10.82
C ALA A 111 10.38 -1.64 -10.22
N LEU A 112 10.07 -0.37 -10.53
CA LEU A 112 10.76 0.79 -9.99
C LEU A 112 10.58 0.88 -8.47
N ALA A 113 9.34 0.65 -7.97
CA ALA A 113 9.04 0.64 -6.55
C ALA A 113 9.89 -0.39 -5.79
N ALA A 114 9.96 -1.62 -6.30
CA ALA A 114 10.77 -2.68 -5.69
C ALA A 114 12.26 -2.28 -5.60
N VAL A 115 12.81 -1.69 -6.65
CA VAL A 115 14.20 -1.23 -6.69
C VAL A 115 14.43 -0.04 -5.75
N ASP A 116 13.56 0.96 -5.78
CA ASP A 116 13.70 2.17 -4.97
C ASP A 116 13.58 1.86 -3.47
N VAL A 117 12.61 1.02 -3.08
CA VAL A 117 12.48 0.54 -1.69
C VAL A 117 13.75 -0.17 -1.24
N ALA A 118 14.35 -1.02 -2.09
CA ALA A 118 15.61 -1.69 -1.77
C ALA A 118 16.77 -0.71 -1.55
N LEU A 119 16.86 0.36 -2.34
CA LEU A 119 17.88 1.41 -2.17
C LEU A 119 17.66 2.22 -0.88
N TRP A 120 16.40 2.48 -0.51
CA TRP A 120 16.09 3.15 0.76
C TRP A 120 16.33 2.26 1.97
N ASP A 121 15.97 0.98 1.90
CA ASP A 121 16.27 -0.04 2.92
C ASP A 121 17.77 -0.11 3.18
N LEU A 122 18.57 -0.20 2.11
CA LEU A 122 20.02 -0.23 2.16
C LEU A 122 20.61 1.03 2.80
N GLY A 123 20.08 2.21 2.44
CA GLY A 123 20.53 3.48 3.01
C GLY A 123 20.24 3.59 4.51
N ALA A 124 19.06 3.14 4.95
CA ALA A 124 18.66 3.11 6.35
C ALA A 124 19.51 2.10 7.16
N LYS A 125 19.76 0.91 6.61
CA LYS A 125 20.66 -0.09 7.20
C LYS A 125 22.10 0.45 7.34
N ALA A 126 22.62 1.12 6.32
CA ALA A 126 23.95 1.73 6.35
C ALA A 126 24.06 2.83 7.41
N ALA A 127 22.98 3.53 7.69
CA ALA A 127 22.91 4.55 8.75
C ALA A 127 22.67 3.95 10.15
N GLY A 128 22.37 2.64 10.26
CA GLY A 128 22.02 2.00 11.53
C GLY A 128 20.69 2.45 12.10
N LEU A 129 19.75 2.92 11.24
CA LEU A 129 18.47 3.50 11.64
C LEU A 129 17.30 2.78 10.96
N PRO A 130 16.14 2.66 11.63
CA PRO A 130 14.89 2.33 10.94
C PRO A 130 14.55 3.44 9.94
N LEU A 131 13.94 3.10 8.81
CA LEU A 131 13.70 4.03 7.69
C LEU A 131 12.95 5.30 8.13
N TRP A 132 11.97 5.20 9.02
CA TRP A 132 11.24 6.38 9.49
C TRP A 132 12.11 7.40 10.22
N ARG A 133 13.10 6.94 11.03
CA ARG A 133 14.08 7.82 11.68
C ARG A 133 15.10 8.36 10.68
N TYR A 134 15.49 7.54 9.71
CA TYR A 134 16.39 7.95 8.64
C TYR A 134 15.78 9.05 7.78
N LEU A 135 14.46 9.05 7.61
CA LEU A 135 13.69 10.11 6.94
C LEU A 135 13.43 11.36 7.81
N GLY A 136 13.65 11.28 9.11
CA GLY A 136 13.50 12.42 10.03
C GLY A 136 12.37 12.29 11.05
N GLY A 137 11.46 11.32 10.91
CA GLY A 137 10.42 10.97 11.87
C GLY A 137 9.54 12.13 12.37
N ALA A 138 8.25 12.11 12.14
CA ALA A 138 7.32 13.15 12.59
C ALA A 138 6.52 12.72 13.84
N THR A 139 6.26 11.43 14.00
CA THR A 139 5.47 10.87 15.10
C THR A 139 5.98 9.50 15.51
N SER A 140 5.63 9.06 16.71
CA SER A 140 5.82 7.67 17.17
C SER A 140 4.52 6.89 17.25
N GLU A 141 3.41 7.45 16.81
CA GLU A 141 2.09 6.86 16.91
C GLU A 141 1.35 6.92 15.59
N VAL A 142 0.86 5.76 15.15
CA VAL A 142 -0.03 5.63 13.98
C VAL A 142 -1.18 4.71 14.36
N GLU A 143 -2.41 5.17 14.17
CA GLU A 143 -3.59 4.35 14.40
C GLU A 143 -3.77 3.36 13.25
N ALA A 144 -4.10 2.12 13.59
CA ALA A 144 -4.43 1.09 12.61
C ALA A 144 -5.92 1.10 12.29
N TYR A 145 -6.29 1.14 10.99
CA TYR A 145 -7.64 0.80 10.58
C TYR A 145 -7.68 -0.61 9.99
N ASN A 146 -8.60 -1.43 10.54
CA ASN A 146 -8.63 -2.85 10.21
C ASN A 146 -9.51 -3.12 8.99
N THR A 147 -8.92 -3.59 7.90
CA THR A 147 -9.59 -4.04 6.67
C THR A 147 -9.79 -5.57 6.65
N ASP A 148 -8.96 -6.32 7.41
CA ASP A 148 -8.97 -7.79 7.38
C ASP A 148 -10.30 -8.40 7.81
N VAL A 149 -11.08 -7.68 8.63
CA VAL A 149 -12.43 -8.10 9.04
C VAL A 149 -13.53 -7.75 8.03
N GLY A 150 -13.23 -6.99 6.98
CA GLY A 150 -14.22 -6.31 6.12
C GLY A 150 -14.48 -6.93 4.74
N TRP A 151 -13.95 -8.11 4.40
CA TRP A 151 -14.02 -8.68 3.06
C TRP A 151 -15.44 -9.04 2.61
N LEU A 152 -15.77 -8.90 1.31
CA LEU A 152 -17.08 -9.26 0.76
C LEU A 152 -17.40 -10.75 0.85
N SER A 153 -16.37 -11.61 0.87
CA SER A 153 -16.51 -13.06 1.04
C SER A 153 -16.97 -13.48 2.43
N ILE A 154 -16.89 -12.59 3.43
CA ILE A 154 -17.31 -12.89 4.80
C ILE A 154 -18.84 -12.81 4.89
N PRO A 155 -19.55 -13.87 5.34
CA PRO A 155 -20.99 -13.81 5.59
C PRO A 155 -21.37 -12.72 6.60
N ASP A 156 -22.57 -12.16 6.49
CA ASP A 156 -22.93 -10.94 7.24
C ASP A 156 -22.95 -11.14 8.76
N ASP A 157 -23.33 -12.32 9.25
CA ASP A 157 -23.27 -12.69 10.68
C ASP A 157 -21.83 -12.84 11.17
N ALA A 158 -20.98 -13.47 10.39
CA ALA A 158 -19.55 -13.61 10.69
C ALA A 158 -18.83 -12.26 10.61
N LEU A 159 -19.22 -11.36 9.70
CA LEU A 159 -18.71 -10.00 9.62
C LEU A 159 -18.97 -9.23 10.91
N VAL A 160 -20.22 -9.22 11.39
CA VAL A 160 -20.57 -8.49 12.62
C VAL A 160 -19.80 -9.05 13.82
N ALA A 161 -19.68 -10.37 13.93
CA ALA A 161 -18.91 -11.02 14.99
C ALA A 161 -17.41 -10.68 14.91
N GLY A 162 -16.83 -10.69 13.70
CA GLY A 162 -15.43 -10.29 13.45
C GLY A 162 -15.16 -8.84 13.80
N CYS A 163 -16.04 -7.93 13.39
CA CYS A 163 -15.93 -6.51 13.72
C CYS A 163 -16.00 -6.25 15.24
N ARG A 164 -16.91 -6.94 15.94
CA ARG A 164 -16.96 -6.86 17.42
C ARG A 164 -15.67 -7.32 18.07
N ARG A 165 -15.14 -8.47 17.67
CA ARG A 165 -13.87 -8.99 18.20
C ARG A 165 -12.73 -8.01 17.97
N ALA A 166 -12.60 -7.45 16.78
CA ALA A 166 -11.57 -6.46 16.48
C ALA A 166 -11.66 -5.23 17.38
N VAL A 167 -12.87 -4.78 17.73
CA VAL A 167 -13.08 -3.61 18.60
C VAL A 167 -12.90 -3.97 20.07
N GLU A 168 -13.51 -5.04 20.56
CA GLU A 168 -13.60 -5.38 21.98
C GLU A 168 -12.33 -6.06 22.51
N GLU A 169 -11.70 -6.92 21.69
CA GLU A 169 -10.56 -7.75 22.11
C GLU A 169 -9.22 -7.22 21.56
N GLU A 170 -9.21 -6.63 20.34
CA GLU A 170 -7.98 -6.19 19.66
C GLU A 170 -7.80 -4.66 19.70
N GLY A 171 -8.78 -3.91 20.25
CA GLY A 171 -8.70 -2.48 20.51
C GLY A 171 -8.86 -1.57 19.31
N PHE A 172 -9.21 -2.09 18.11
CA PHE A 172 -9.41 -1.25 16.94
C PHE A 172 -10.58 -0.26 17.14
N ARG A 173 -10.39 0.98 16.68
CA ARG A 173 -11.40 2.04 16.71
C ARG A 173 -11.81 2.52 15.33
N PHE A 174 -11.22 1.94 14.31
CA PHE A 174 -11.47 2.27 12.92
C PHE A 174 -11.44 0.99 12.07
N LEU A 175 -12.54 0.72 11.33
CA LEU A 175 -12.68 -0.45 10.46
C LEU A 175 -13.00 0.01 9.04
N LYS A 176 -12.47 -0.70 8.04
CA LYS A 176 -12.83 -0.53 6.62
C LYS A 176 -13.53 -1.79 6.12
N LEU A 177 -14.66 -1.62 5.44
CA LEU A 177 -15.47 -2.71 4.93
C LEU A 177 -15.57 -2.62 3.41
N LYS A 178 -15.43 -3.76 2.74
CA LYS A 178 -15.58 -3.84 1.30
C LYS A 178 -17.07 -3.78 0.93
N VAL A 179 -17.36 -2.98 -0.11
CA VAL A 179 -18.67 -2.83 -0.75
C VAL A 179 -18.53 -3.10 -2.26
N GLY A 180 -19.63 -3.10 -3.02
CA GLY A 180 -19.56 -3.34 -4.46
C GLY A 180 -20.41 -4.51 -4.91
N ARG A 181 -21.41 -4.92 -4.11
CA ARG A 181 -22.43 -5.88 -4.52
C ARG A 181 -23.23 -5.34 -5.70
N ALA A 182 -23.91 -6.22 -6.42
CA ALA A 182 -24.70 -5.86 -7.59
C ALA A 182 -25.82 -4.85 -7.25
N ASP A 183 -26.44 -4.99 -6.09
CA ASP A 183 -27.38 -4.03 -5.53
C ASP A 183 -26.75 -3.30 -4.35
N PRO A 184 -26.50 -1.99 -4.42
CA PRO A 184 -25.90 -1.24 -3.32
C PRO A 184 -26.74 -1.21 -2.04
N ARG A 185 -28.04 -1.56 -2.11
CA ARG A 185 -28.89 -1.72 -0.91
C ARG A 185 -28.42 -2.83 -0.01
N ASP A 186 -27.91 -3.92 -0.58
CA ASP A 186 -27.40 -5.06 0.19
C ASP A 186 -26.14 -4.65 0.99
N ASP A 187 -25.28 -3.81 0.43
CA ASP A 187 -24.12 -3.26 1.14
C ASP A 187 -24.55 -2.31 2.27
N VAL A 188 -25.53 -1.45 2.02
CA VAL A 188 -26.05 -0.54 3.07
C VAL A 188 -26.69 -1.32 4.23
N LEU A 189 -27.45 -2.37 3.96
CA LEU A 189 -28.02 -3.23 5.01
C LEU A 189 -26.93 -3.91 5.85
N ARG A 190 -25.88 -4.40 5.19
CA ARG A 190 -24.69 -4.98 5.84
C ARG A 190 -23.97 -3.98 6.73
N LEU A 191 -23.75 -2.76 6.24
CA LEU A 191 -23.12 -1.67 7.00
C LEU A 191 -23.97 -1.25 8.21
N ARG A 192 -25.30 -1.18 8.05
CA ARG A 192 -26.22 -0.89 9.16
C ARG A 192 -26.18 -1.94 10.25
N ALA A 193 -26.07 -3.21 9.90
CA ALA A 193 -25.90 -4.28 10.88
C ALA A 193 -24.61 -4.12 11.69
N VAL A 194 -23.50 -3.77 11.04
CA VAL A 194 -22.22 -3.48 11.71
C VAL A 194 -22.35 -2.23 12.59
N ARG A 195 -22.90 -1.13 12.08
CA ARG A 195 -23.09 0.12 12.84
C ARG A 195 -23.96 -0.11 14.08
N ALA A 196 -25.07 -0.84 13.94
CA ALA A 196 -25.95 -1.17 15.05
C ALA A 196 -25.25 -2.02 16.13
N ALA A 197 -24.31 -2.88 15.73
CA ALA A 197 -23.57 -3.73 16.63
C ALA A 197 -22.44 -3.02 17.38
N LEU A 198 -21.79 -2.01 16.75
CA LEU A 198 -20.62 -1.32 17.29
C LEU A 198 -20.93 0.04 17.90
N GLY A 199 -22.08 0.64 17.56
CA GLY A 199 -22.42 2.03 17.96
C GLY A 199 -21.60 3.07 17.20
N ASP A 200 -21.81 4.35 17.54
CA ASP A 200 -21.20 5.49 16.85
C ASP A 200 -19.77 5.79 17.26
N GLY A 201 -19.28 5.16 18.32
CA GLY A 201 -17.91 5.35 18.82
C GLY A 201 -16.83 4.71 17.95
N VAL A 202 -17.19 3.84 16.99
CA VAL A 202 -16.28 3.20 16.04
C VAL A 202 -16.39 3.85 14.68
N ARG A 203 -15.27 4.29 14.13
CA ARG A 203 -15.20 4.85 12.79
C ARG A 203 -15.31 3.75 11.74
N LEU A 204 -16.11 4.00 10.71
CA LEU A 204 -16.28 3.09 9.57
C LEU A 204 -15.91 3.81 8.28
N ALA A 205 -15.19 3.13 7.42
CA ALA A 205 -14.97 3.50 6.03
C ALA A 205 -15.43 2.35 5.11
N VAL A 206 -15.63 2.65 3.86
CA VAL A 206 -16.00 1.65 2.84
C VAL A 206 -15.10 1.75 1.63
N ASP A 207 -14.93 0.63 0.92
CA ASP A 207 -14.11 0.52 -0.27
C ASP A 207 -14.87 -0.24 -1.36
N GLY A 208 -15.06 0.43 -2.51
CA GLY A 208 -15.79 -0.08 -3.68
C GLY A 208 -14.89 -0.73 -4.74
N ASN A 209 -13.57 -0.60 -4.64
CA ASN A 209 -12.58 -1.12 -5.60
C ASN A 209 -12.94 -0.83 -7.07
N GLY A 210 -13.39 0.38 -7.36
CA GLY A 210 -13.70 0.85 -8.72
C GLY A 210 -14.89 0.18 -9.40
N ARG A 211 -15.73 -0.53 -8.65
CA ARG A 211 -16.76 -1.43 -9.20
C ARG A 211 -17.94 -0.71 -9.84
N TRP A 212 -18.37 0.41 -9.26
CA TRP A 212 -19.65 1.03 -9.62
C TRP A 212 -19.50 2.17 -10.64
N ASP A 213 -20.62 2.53 -11.26
CA ASP A 213 -20.78 3.75 -12.03
C ASP A 213 -21.25 4.91 -11.16
N LEU A 214 -21.15 6.13 -11.68
CA LEU A 214 -21.53 7.34 -10.94
C LEU A 214 -23.00 7.33 -10.44
N PRO A 215 -24.02 6.92 -11.24
CA PRO A 215 -25.40 6.81 -10.73
C PRO A 215 -25.54 5.83 -9.56
N THR A 216 -24.82 4.72 -9.57
CA THR A 216 -24.84 3.73 -8.49
C THR A 216 -24.15 4.27 -7.23
N CYS A 217 -23.00 4.94 -7.38
CA CYS A 217 -22.30 5.59 -6.27
C CYS A 217 -23.17 6.68 -5.62
N LEU A 218 -23.88 7.49 -6.39
CA LEU A 218 -24.80 8.51 -5.88
C LEU A 218 -25.97 7.89 -5.09
N ARG A 219 -26.55 6.79 -5.58
CA ARG A 219 -27.58 6.05 -4.84
C ARG A 219 -27.05 5.46 -3.53
N PHE A 220 -25.88 4.83 -3.57
CA PHE A 220 -25.23 4.30 -2.38
C PHE A 220 -24.98 5.40 -1.35
N ALA A 221 -24.32 6.49 -1.77
CA ALA A 221 -23.99 7.61 -0.89
C ALA A 221 -25.24 8.20 -0.21
N SER A 222 -26.32 8.39 -0.96
CA SER A 222 -27.61 8.88 -0.41
C SER A 222 -28.21 7.90 0.62
N MET A 223 -28.12 6.60 0.40
CA MET A 223 -28.64 5.60 1.34
C MET A 223 -27.75 5.40 2.57
N ALA A 224 -26.47 5.72 2.48
CA ALA A 224 -25.46 5.51 3.52
C ALA A 224 -25.15 6.80 4.31
N GLU A 225 -25.80 7.92 4.03
CA GLU A 225 -25.51 9.23 4.63
C GLU A 225 -25.59 9.20 6.17
N ASP A 226 -26.58 8.50 6.72
CA ASP A 226 -26.81 8.33 8.16
C ASP A 226 -25.79 7.41 8.86
N LEU A 227 -24.91 6.76 8.10
CA LEU A 227 -23.87 5.89 8.66
C LEU A 227 -22.60 6.63 9.08
N HIS A 228 -22.48 7.93 8.77
CA HIS A 228 -21.33 8.77 9.12
C HIS A 228 -19.99 8.13 8.75
N LEU A 229 -19.86 7.71 7.48
CA LEU A 229 -18.65 7.08 6.97
C LEU A 229 -17.48 8.07 6.91
N VAL A 230 -16.30 7.64 7.34
CA VAL A 230 -15.07 8.45 7.29
C VAL A 230 -14.65 8.73 5.86
N TRP A 231 -14.77 7.70 5.00
CA TRP A 231 -14.59 7.84 3.55
C TRP A 231 -15.28 6.75 2.76
N PHE A 232 -15.46 7.03 1.47
CA PHE A 232 -15.80 6.09 0.41
C PHE A 232 -14.59 5.96 -0.51
N GLU A 233 -13.87 4.83 -0.40
CA GLU A 233 -12.65 4.52 -1.13
C GLU A 233 -12.99 3.94 -2.49
N GLU A 234 -12.24 4.36 -3.52
CA GLU A 234 -12.38 3.93 -4.90
C GLU A 234 -13.83 3.65 -5.34
N PRO A 235 -14.73 4.65 -5.21
CA PRO A 235 -16.13 4.45 -5.59
C PRO A 235 -16.31 4.11 -7.06
N LEU A 236 -15.45 4.67 -7.92
CA LEU A 236 -15.52 4.66 -9.37
C LEU A 236 -14.20 4.14 -9.94
N TRP A 237 -14.18 3.85 -11.25
CA TRP A 237 -12.93 3.52 -11.94
C TRP A 237 -11.85 4.59 -11.71
N TYR A 238 -10.65 4.14 -11.35
CA TYR A 238 -9.57 4.97 -10.78
C TYR A 238 -8.93 5.96 -11.74
N ASP A 239 -9.23 5.92 -13.06
CA ASP A 239 -8.77 6.92 -14.03
C ASP A 239 -9.83 8.01 -14.30
N ASP A 240 -11.05 7.88 -13.75
CA ASP A 240 -12.16 8.79 -14.01
C ASP A 240 -12.21 9.99 -13.03
N VAL A 241 -11.26 10.91 -13.20
CA VAL A 241 -11.18 12.15 -12.42
C VAL A 241 -12.50 12.95 -12.48
N THR A 242 -13.14 13.00 -13.64
CA THR A 242 -14.35 13.80 -13.86
C THR A 242 -15.52 13.29 -13.03
N SER A 243 -15.77 11.98 -13.03
CA SER A 243 -16.87 11.40 -12.25
C SER A 243 -16.58 11.41 -10.75
N HIS A 244 -15.34 11.24 -10.33
CA HIS A 244 -14.96 11.42 -8.92
C HIS A 244 -15.24 12.84 -8.43
N ARG A 245 -14.87 13.88 -9.20
CA ARG A 245 -15.21 15.25 -8.87
C ARG A 245 -16.72 15.45 -8.73
N ARG A 246 -17.52 14.97 -9.69
CA ARG A 246 -18.97 15.06 -9.64
C ARG A 246 -19.57 14.35 -8.44
N LEU A 247 -19.01 13.21 -8.04
CA LEU A 247 -19.43 12.49 -6.84
C LEU A 247 -19.06 13.29 -5.58
N ALA A 248 -17.83 13.80 -5.50
CA ALA A 248 -17.33 14.60 -4.37
C ALA A 248 -18.18 15.86 -4.14
N GLU A 249 -18.67 16.51 -5.23
CA GLU A 249 -19.57 17.66 -5.17
C GLU A 249 -21.00 17.30 -4.73
N ALA A 250 -21.43 16.03 -4.88
CA ALA A 250 -22.80 15.58 -4.68
C ALA A 250 -23.04 14.75 -3.41
N THR A 251 -22.00 14.43 -2.64
CA THR A 251 -22.10 13.64 -1.41
C THR A 251 -21.43 14.33 -0.23
N THR A 252 -21.92 14.06 0.98
CA THR A 252 -21.27 14.47 2.23
C THR A 252 -20.21 13.45 2.69
N ILE A 253 -20.16 12.26 2.10
CA ILE A 253 -19.17 11.23 2.42
C ILE A 253 -17.84 11.59 1.74
N PRO A 254 -16.75 11.78 2.49
CA PRO A 254 -15.45 12.08 1.89
C PRO A 254 -14.99 10.97 0.93
N ILE A 255 -14.41 11.35 -0.20
CA ILE A 255 -13.86 10.41 -1.18
C ILE A 255 -12.40 10.13 -0.89
N ALA A 256 -12.00 8.86 -0.94
CA ALA A 256 -10.63 8.41 -0.80
C ALA A 256 -10.20 7.60 -2.02
N LEU A 257 -8.95 7.77 -2.47
CA LEU A 257 -8.37 6.94 -3.51
C LEU A 257 -6.84 7.10 -3.58
N GLY A 258 -6.19 6.19 -4.30
CA GLY A 258 -4.78 6.34 -4.63
C GLY A 258 -4.02 5.05 -4.84
N GLU A 259 -4.51 3.90 -4.38
CA GLU A 259 -3.81 2.60 -4.51
C GLU A 259 -3.53 2.21 -5.97
N GLN A 260 -4.37 2.66 -6.91
CA GLN A 260 -4.22 2.38 -8.34
C GLN A 260 -3.54 3.52 -9.12
N LEU A 261 -3.08 4.58 -8.43
CA LEU A 261 -2.36 5.68 -9.08
C LEU A 261 -0.83 5.44 -9.02
N TYR A 262 -0.18 5.53 -10.16
CA TYR A 262 1.22 5.14 -10.32
C TYR A 262 2.22 6.30 -10.33
N THR A 263 1.76 7.54 -10.47
CA THR A 263 2.65 8.71 -10.56
C THR A 263 2.09 9.91 -9.81
N LYS A 264 2.94 10.80 -9.36
CA LYS A 264 2.51 12.06 -8.74
C LYS A 264 1.65 12.93 -9.66
N GLU A 265 1.86 12.85 -10.98
CA GLU A 265 1.03 13.56 -11.96
C GLU A 265 -0.42 13.04 -11.96
N ALA A 266 -0.61 11.73 -11.78
CA ALA A 266 -1.94 11.16 -11.63
C ALA A 266 -2.61 11.66 -10.34
N PHE A 267 -1.90 11.69 -9.21
CA PHE A 267 -2.39 12.29 -7.97
C PHE A 267 -2.72 13.77 -8.13
N ALA A 268 -1.84 14.57 -8.76
CA ALA A 268 -2.07 15.99 -9.01
C ALA A 268 -3.40 16.24 -9.75
N ALA A 269 -3.72 15.42 -10.75
CA ALA A 269 -4.96 15.55 -11.51
C ALA A 269 -6.22 15.44 -10.62
N PHE A 270 -6.24 14.51 -9.65
CA PHE A 270 -7.34 14.37 -8.70
C PHE A 270 -7.38 15.50 -7.67
N LEU A 271 -6.22 15.91 -7.17
CA LEU A 271 -6.09 16.99 -6.19
C LEU A 271 -6.53 18.33 -6.78
N ASP A 272 -6.04 18.69 -7.96
CA ASP A 272 -6.37 19.93 -8.65
C ASP A 272 -7.87 20.00 -9.04
N ALA A 273 -8.48 18.84 -9.34
CA ALA A 273 -9.90 18.75 -9.62
C ALA A 273 -10.80 18.84 -8.36
N GLY A 274 -10.24 18.75 -7.14
CA GLY A 274 -11.04 18.62 -5.91
C GLY A 274 -11.84 17.31 -5.86
N ALA A 275 -11.32 16.26 -6.47
CA ALA A 275 -12.01 14.98 -6.65
C ALA A 275 -11.76 13.98 -5.50
N VAL A 276 -10.90 14.33 -4.54
CA VAL A 276 -10.47 13.48 -3.44
C VAL A 276 -10.36 14.28 -2.14
N HIS A 277 -10.63 13.63 -1.00
CA HIS A 277 -10.55 14.21 0.35
C HIS A 277 -9.52 13.48 1.24
N TRP A 278 -9.23 12.20 0.93
CA TRP A 278 -8.19 11.38 1.55
C TRP A 278 -7.29 10.80 0.47
N VAL A 279 -5.99 11.02 0.58
CA VAL A 279 -5.00 10.55 -0.40
C VAL A 279 -4.41 9.24 0.08
N GLN A 280 -4.50 8.18 -0.73
CA GLN A 280 -4.13 6.81 -0.34
C GLN A 280 -3.01 6.25 -1.24
N PRO A 281 -1.81 6.83 -1.21
CA PRO A 281 -0.70 6.34 -2.01
C PRO A 281 -0.22 4.99 -1.50
N ASP A 282 0.13 4.11 -2.43
CA ASP A 282 0.79 2.85 -2.15
C ASP A 282 2.25 2.91 -2.62
N VAL A 283 3.19 2.86 -1.68
CA VAL A 283 4.62 2.94 -1.96
C VAL A 283 5.12 1.83 -2.88
N THR A 284 4.45 0.69 -2.89
CA THR A 284 4.82 -0.46 -3.71
C THR A 284 4.34 -0.34 -5.15
N ARG A 285 3.45 0.63 -5.43
CA ARG A 285 2.85 0.83 -6.77
C ARG A 285 3.33 2.09 -7.47
N LEU A 286 3.51 3.17 -6.72
CA LEU A 286 3.81 4.50 -7.30
C LEU A 286 5.31 4.79 -7.51
N GLY A 287 6.13 3.79 -7.70
CA GLY A 287 7.55 3.99 -7.97
C GLY A 287 8.44 4.12 -6.75
N GLY A 288 7.96 3.71 -5.56
CA GLY A 288 8.74 3.57 -4.34
C GLY A 288 8.67 4.77 -3.39
N VAL A 289 9.60 4.78 -2.43
CA VAL A 289 9.69 5.80 -1.37
C VAL A 289 9.93 7.19 -1.94
N THR A 290 10.77 7.29 -2.98
CA THR A 290 11.12 8.57 -3.61
C THR A 290 9.90 9.29 -4.18
N GLU A 291 9.04 8.60 -4.89
CA GLU A 291 7.79 9.19 -5.45
C GLU A 291 6.73 9.37 -4.35
N PHE A 292 6.66 8.47 -3.36
CA PHE A 292 5.75 8.62 -2.22
C PHE A 292 5.99 9.92 -1.46
N ILE A 293 7.24 10.29 -1.24
CA ILE A 293 7.62 11.57 -0.60
C ILE A 293 7.03 12.76 -1.36
N GLU A 294 7.12 12.76 -2.68
CA GLU A 294 6.57 13.83 -3.52
C GLU A 294 5.03 13.89 -3.43
N VAL A 295 4.34 12.72 -3.47
CA VAL A 295 2.88 12.65 -3.35
C VAL A 295 2.41 13.09 -1.95
N ALA A 296 3.09 12.66 -0.88
CA ALA A 296 2.74 13.07 0.48
C ALA A 296 2.89 14.58 0.69
N HIS A 297 3.97 15.17 0.17
CA HIS A 297 4.16 16.63 0.21
C HIS A 297 3.11 17.38 -0.62
N LEU A 298 2.74 16.84 -1.79
CA LEU A 298 1.69 17.40 -2.63
C LEU A 298 0.33 17.39 -1.92
N ALA A 299 -0.06 16.26 -1.32
CA ALA A 299 -1.28 16.16 -0.52
C ALA A 299 -1.27 17.16 0.65
N HIS A 300 -0.16 17.28 1.36
CA HIS A 300 -0.01 18.22 2.47
C HIS A 300 -0.14 19.68 2.01
N ALA A 301 0.42 20.04 0.86
CA ALA A 301 0.27 21.37 0.27
C ALA A 301 -1.20 21.70 -0.06
N HIS A 302 -1.99 20.69 -0.46
CA HIS A 302 -3.45 20.79 -0.64
C HIS A 302 -4.24 20.70 0.67
N ARG A 303 -3.57 20.56 1.83
CA ARG A 303 -4.18 20.39 3.17
C ARG A 303 -5.07 19.14 3.28
N LEU A 304 -4.72 18.10 2.55
CA LEU A 304 -5.42 16.83 2.59
C LEU A 304 -4.65 15.80 3.45
N PRO A 305 -5.36 14.98 4.23
CA PRO A 305 -4.77 13.87 4.97
C PRO A 305 -4.30 12.77 4.03
N VAL A 306 -3.25 12.07 4.47
CA VAL A 306 -2.70 10.90 3.79
C VAL A 306 -3.02 9.66 4.64
N ALA A 307 -3.69 8.67 4.05
CA ALA A 307 -3.95 7.36 4.65
C ALA A 307 -3.40 6.29 3.70
N PRO A 308 -2.13 5.92 3.78
CA PRO A 308 -1.53 5.04 2.81
C PRO A 308 -2.30 3.73 2.68
N HIS A 309 -2.55 3.31 1.42
CA HIS A 309 -2.95 1.95 1.15
C HIS A 309 -1.76 1.07 1.46
N ALA A 310 -1.92 0.15 2.36
CA ALA A 310 -0.85 -0.75 2.75
C ALA A 310 -1.12 -2.18 2.28
N GLY A 311 -2.38 -2.50 2.11
CA GLY A 311 -2.76 -3.87 1.86
C GLY A 311 -2.01 -4.78 2.82
N GLU A 312 -1.47 -5.84 2.31
CA GLU A 312 -0.69 -6.84 3.04
C GLU A 312 0.77 -6.41 3.30
N MET A 313 1.18 -5.25 2.79
CA MET A 313 2.61 -4.84 2.69
C MET A 313 2.94 -3.66 3.59
N SER A 314 2.38 -3.65 4.79
CA SER A 314 2.45 -2.53 5.72
C SER A 314 3.87 -2.15 6.20
N GLN A 315 4.89 -2.99 5.95
CA GLN A 315 6.26 -2.75 6.46
C GLN A 315 6.78 -1.36 6.10
N VAL A 316 6.94 -1.08 4.81
CA VAL A 316 7.47 0.22 4.34
C VAL A 316 6.48 1.34 4.62
N HIS A 317 5.18 1.07 4.45
CA HIS A 317 4.12 2.05 4.67
C HIS A 317 4.10 2.56 6.10
N LEU A 318 4.38 1.69 7.10
CA LEU A 318 4.48 2.10 8.50
C LEU A 318 5.60 3.11 8.72
N HIS A 319 6.77 2.90 8.12
CA HIS A 319 7.86 3.88 8.18
C HIS A 319 7.46 5.23 7.57
N LEU A 320 6.74 5.21 6.45
CA LEU A 320 6.29 6.42 5.78
C LEU A 320 5.16 7.13 6.55
N ALA A 321 4.28 6.37 7.19
CA ALA A 321 3.26 6.91 8.07
C ALA A 321 3.86 7.59 9.31
N LEU A 322 4.88 7.00 9.91
CA LEU A 322 5.62 7.59 11.05
C LEU A 322 6.45 8.82 10.65
N TRP A 323 6.82 8.91 9.38
CA TRP A 323 7.64 10.02 8.88
C TRP A 323 6.83 11.28 8.57
N HIS A 324 5.60 11.16 8.00
CA HIS A 324 4.92 12.32 7.44
C HIS A 324 3.79 12.84 8.34
N PRO A 325 3.74 14.16 8.68
CA PRO A 325 2.79 14.70 9.65
C PRO A 325 1.32 14.69 9.18
N ALA A 326 1.05 14.58 7.88
CA ALA A 326 -0.32 14.45 7.36
C ALA A 326 -0.87 13.01 7.46
N THR A 327 -0.04 12.04 7.87
CA THR A 327 -0.44 10.64 8.01
C THR A 327 -0.73 10.33 9.46
N THR A 328 -1.97 9.99 9.77
CA THR A 328 -2.41 9.68 11.14
C THR A 328 -2.94 8.26 11.29
N VAL A 329 -3.26 7.63 10.18
CA VAL A 329 -3.83 6.28 10.12
C VAL A 329 -3.12 5.44 9.05
N LEU A 330 -3.05 4.13 9.27
CA LEU A 330 -2.50 3.18 8.32
C LEU A 330 -3.36 1.92 8.28
N GLU A 331 -3.54 1.36 7.10
CA GLU A 331 -4.28 0.14 6.86
C GLU A 331 -3.65 -1.06 7.55
N TYR A 332 -4.48 -1.93 8.14
CA TYR A 332 -4.06 -3.16 8.78
C TYR A 332 -4.62 -4.38 8.04
N ILE A 333 -3.71 -5.12 7.42
CA ILE A 333 -3.93 -6.44 6.80
C ILE A 333 -2.68 -7.28 7.11
N PRO A 334 -2.75 -8.29 8.01
CA PRO A 334 -1.54 -8.92 8.59
C PRO A 334 -1.01 -10.12 7.82
N TRP A 335 -1.45 -10.37 6.59
CA TRP A 335 -1.28 -11.66 5.90
C TRP A 335 0.16 -12.13 5.70
N ILE A 336 1.09 -11.19 5.43
CA ILE A 336 2.47 -11.55 5.09
C ILE A 336 3.48 -11.16 6.17
N ARG A 337 3.07 -10.55 7.26
CA ARG A 337 3.97 -10.04 8.31
C ARG A 337 4.96 -11.08 8.84
N ASP A 338 4.51 -12.32 8.98
CA ASP A 338 5.32 -13.42 9.54
C ASP A 338 6.32 -14.00 8.53
N HIS A 339 6.35 -13.48 7.31
CA HIS A 339 7.29 -13.87 6.26
C HIS A 339 8.50 -12.95 6.15
N PHE A 340 8.56 -11.90 6.98
CA PHE A 340 9.65 -10.92 7.03
C PHE A 340 10.33 -10.96 8.41
N GLU A 341 11.63 -10.57 8.45
CA GLU A 341 12.43 -10.61 9.69
C GLU A 341 11.92 -9.60 10.72
N ASP A 342 11.48 -8.43 10.25
CA ASP A 342 10.89 -7.37 11.07
C ASP A 342 9.39 -7.26 10.76
N GLY A 343 8.61 -8.14 11.39
CA GLY A 343 7.17 -8.16 11.25
C GLY A 343 6.51 -6.97 11.92
N ILE A 344 5.51 -6.38 11.27
CA ILE A 344 4.70 -5.30 11.86
C ILE A 344 3.92 -5.80 13.09
N ARG A 345 3.77 -4.93 14.09
CA ARG A 345 3.01 -5.21 15.31
C ARG A 345 1.97 -4.13 15.57
N VAL A 346 0.78 -4.56 15.99
CA VAL A 346 -0.31 -3.68 16.40
C VAL A 346 -0.75 -4.10 17.81
N GLU A 347 -0.87 -3.14 18.70
CA GLU A 347 -1.40 -3.31 20.05
C GLU A 347 -2.45 -2.24 20.31
N ASP A 348 -3.61 -2.62 20.84
CA ASP A 348 -4.74 -1.74 21.12
C ASP A 348 -5.12 -0.85 19.92
N GLY A 349 -5.15 -1.44 18.70
CA GLY A 349 -5.47 -0.73 17.47
C GLY A 349 -4.42 0.30 17.01
N ARG A 350 -3.18 0.24 17.53
CA ARG A 350 -2.08 1.13 17.17
C ARG A 350 -0.87 0.36 16.71
N TYR A 351 -0.20 0.88 15.68
CA TYR A 351 1.08 0.35 15.23
C TYR A 351 2.20 0.67 16.22
N LEU A 352 3.01 -0.34 16.52
CA LEU A 352 4.27 -0.15 17.24
C LEU A 352 5.36 0.27 16.24
N PRO A 353 6.14 1.34 16.54
CA PRO A 353 7.20 1.79 15.65
C PRO A 353 8.28 0.73 15.46
N PRO A 354 8.75 0.47 14.23
CA PRO A 354 9.89 -0.42 13.98
C PRO A 354 11.17 0.17 14.58
N GLU A 355 11.99 -0.70 15.17
CA GLU A 355 13.26 -0.29 15.81
C GLU A 355 14.47 -0.77 15.04
N GLN A 356 14.35 -1.83 14.23
CA GLN A 356 15.46 -2.40 13.48
C GLN A 356 15.90 -1.50 12.32
N PRO A 357 17.20 -1.41 12.02
CA PRO A 357 17.69 -0.68 10.86
C PRO A 357 17.13 -1.23 9.55
N GLY A 358 16.68 -0.31 8.66
CA GLY A 358 16.11 -0.66 7.37
C GLY A 358 14.62 -0.34 7.27
N ALA A 359 13.98 -0.90 6.25
CA ALA A 359 12.57 -0.71 5.90
C ALA A 359 11.68 -1.90 6.30
N GLY A 360 12.19 -2.88 7.05
CA GLY A 360 11.46 -4.09 7.44
C GLY A 360 11.19 -5.05 6.28
N THR A 361 11.91 -4.91 5.17
CA THR A 361 11.63 -5.60 3.91
C THR A 361 12.46 -6.86 3.68
N THR A 362 13.29 -7.27 4.63
CA THR A 362 14.11 -8.49 4.52
C THR A 362 13.23 -9.73 4.72
N PRO A 363 13.07 -10.59 3.68
CA PRO A 363 12.30 -11.82 3.83
C PRO A 363 13.01 -12.82 4.74
N GLN A 364 12.25 -13.57 5.54
CA GLN A 364 12.82 -14.69 6.31
C GLN A 364 13.43 -15.73 5.38
N ALA A 365 14.58 -16.30 5.75
CA ALA A 365 15.27 -17.35 4.99
C ALA A 365 14.37 -18.58 4.73
N ALA A 366 13.52 -18.93 5.69
CA ALA A 366 12.54 -20.02 5.56
C ALA A 366 11.49 -19.70 4.47
N SER A 367 11.01 -18.45 4.40
CA SER A 367 10.06 -18.00 3.39
C SER A 367 10.67 -17.99 1.99
N LEU A 368 11.91 -17.49 1.86
CA LEU A 368 12.68 -17.56 0.61
C LEU A 368 12.87 -19.00 0.13
N SER A 369 13.21 -19.92 1.04
CA SER A 369 13.41 -21.33 0.68
C SER A 369 12.13 -22.04 0.25
N ARG A 370 11.00 -21.73 0.90
CA ARG A 370 9.74 -22.48 0.74
C ARG A 370 8.83 -21.94 -0.36
N PHE A 371 8.80 -20.62 -0.56
CA PHE A 371 7.79 -19.96 -1.37
C PHE A 371 8.33 -19.26 -2.61
N LYS A 372 9.65 -19.27 -2.81
CA LYS A 372 10.29 -18.73 -4.01
C LYS A 372 9.88 -19.52 -5.23
N ILE A 373 9.49 -18.80 -6.28
CA ILE A 373 9.25 -19.35 -7.63
C ILE A 373 10.29 -18.80 -8.60
N ASN A 374 10.44 -19.45 -9.76
CA ASN A 374 11.39 -19.02 -10.77
C ASN A 374 10.95 -17.71 -11.42
N CYS A 375 11.91 -16.76 -11.50
CA CYS A 375 11.79 -15.47 -12.18
C CYS A 375 11.80 -15.62 -13.72
#